data_38a1f0faf2d9c8d8c688c194ea323dab
#
_entry.id   38a1f0faf2d9c8d8c688c194ea323dab
#
_cell.length_a   1.000
_cell.length_b   1.000
_cell.length_c   1.000
_cell.angle_alpha   90.00
_cell.angle_beta   90.00
_cell.angle_gamma   90.00
#
_symmetry.space_group_name_H-M   'P 1'
#
loop_
_entity.id
_entity.type
_entity.pdbx_description
1 polymer ?
#
loop_
_entity_poly.entity_id
_entity_poly.type
_entity_poly.pdbx_seq_one_letter_code
_entity_poly.pdbx_strand_id
1 'polypeptide(L)'
;MKKDTFYNIILILFTILILSIFINYNIYLIINKYIWFIAIIMLFGGGFYFSYKLNFIQLRLVKIIKYLFRNKTKNGDISTFESVSMTLAAQIGVGSIAGVSLAIYLGGPGTIFWMWISGIITSINSFVESVLGVLFQEKDYDKVYIGGPSYYIKKGLGNHKLAYFYAFLIIISYIVGFITIQSNTIVNVTNTYINKYIVLIILSIISSYIIFKDVKSIAKFSSIIVPIMGLIYFIIGFIIIYNNIDKIGDIFSLIISSVFNIKSGIIGFITPIIIGIQRGIFACESGIGTSAIASSTTNEKPKKEGFIQMFGVYFTILVICTITAFIILLSDYQSLNIINPNGIEITTYAFNYHLGNIGKYILAIVTILFAYSTIISGYYYGESSLKFLIKKCPKIYIILFKLITITLLFIGGIIKPSIIWNIVDSLVAFLAIINMYSIYKLFRYVIKEYKNN
;
A
#
# COMPACT_ATOMS: atom_id res chain seq x y z
N MET A 1 12.93 0.83 27.17
CA MET A 1 12.14 -0.40 27.19
C MET A 1 13.03 -1.56 26.79
N LYS A 2 13.08 -2.65 27.57
CA LYS A 2 13.88 -3.85 27.26
C LYS A 2 13.40 -4.44 25.93
N LYS A 3 14.30 -5.03 25.13
CA LYS A 3 14.01 -5.51 23.75
C LYS A 3 12.80 -6.45 23.68
N ASP A 4 12.65 -7.33 24.67
CA ASP A 4 11.56 -8.30 24.72
C ASP A 4 10.23 -7.71 25.21
N THR A 5 10.25 -6.60 25.96
CA THR A 5 9.03 -5.97 26.48
C THR A 5 8.12 -5.47 25.37
N PHE A 6 8.68 -4.81 24.35
CA PHE A 6 7.90 -4.35 23.19
C PHE A 6 7.30 -5.51 22.40
N TYR A 7 8.10 -6.55 22.13
CA TYR A 7 7.63 -7.77 21.48
C TYR A 7 6.45 -8.41 22.22
N ASN A 8 6.57 -8.57 23.56
CA ASN A 8 5.52 -9.18 24.36
C ASN A 8 4.21 -8.35 24.35
N ILE A 9 4.32 -7.02 24.42
CA ILE A 9 3.14 -6.13 24.33
C ILE A 9 2.45 -6.32 22.97
N ILE A 10 3.20 -6.30 21.87
CA ILE A 10 2.62 -6.48 20.52
C ILE A 10 1.99 -7.86 20.36
N LEU A 11 2.63 -8.90 20.87
CA LEU A 11 2.09 -10.26 20.80
C LEU A 11 0.77 -10.37 21.59
N ILE A 12 0.70 -9.78 22.79
CA ILE A 12 -0.53 -9.75 23.59
C ILE A 12 -1.64 -9.00 22.86
N LEU A 13 -1.36 -7.81 22.32
CA LEU A 13 -2.36 -7.03 21.56
C LEU A 13 -2.85 -7.79 20.32
N PHE A 14 -1.96 -8.46 19.59
CA PHE A 14 -2.30 -9.27 18.44
C PHE A 14 -3.17 -10.47 18.83
N THR A 15 -2.83 -11.15 19.93
CA THR A 15 -3.62 -12.27 20.45
C THR A 15 -5.01 -11.82 20.90
N ILE A 16 -5.12 -10.70 21.62
CA ILE A 16 -6.41 -10.11 22.05
C ILE A 16 -7.25 -9.77 20.83
N LEU A 17 -6.68 -9.17 19.79
CA LEU A 17 -7.41 -8.85 18.57
C LEU A 17 -7.95 -10.11 17.88
N ILE A 18 -7.14 -11.15 17.73
CA ILE A 18 -7.59 -12.42 17.14
C ILE A 18 -8.72 -13.04 17.97
N LEU A 19 -8.54 -13.14 19.28
CA LEU A 19 -9.55 -13.70 20.16
C LEU A 19 -10.86 -12.92 20.10
N SER A 20 -10.80 -11.60 19.97
CA SER A 20 -12.00 -10.75 19.87
C SER A 20 -12.88 -11.07 18.66
N ILE A 21 -12.29 -11.54 17.54
CA ILE A 21 -13.05 -11.97 16.33
C ILE A 21 -13.99 -13.14 16.70
N PHE A 22 -13.49 -14.08 17.52
CA PHE A 22 -14.26 -15.27 17.91
C PHE A 22 -15.28 -14.98 19.03
N ILE A 23 -15.01 -13.97 19.88
CA ILE A 23 -15.89 -13.62 21.01
C ILE A 23 -17.04 -12.73 20.52
N ASN A 24 -16.74 -11.61 19.89
CA ASN A 24 -17.74 -10.66 19.41
C ASN A 24 -17.13 -9.69 18.39
N TYR A 25 -17.72 -9.64 17.21
CA TYR A 25 -17.27 -8.78 16.12
C TYR A 25 -17.26 -7.28 16.49
N ASN A 26 -18.19 -6.81 17.30
CA ASN A 26 -18.19 -5.41 17.74
C ASN A 26 -16.99 -5.09 18.65
N ILE A 27 -16.58 -6.03 19.50
CA ILE A 27 -15.39 -5.89 20.34
C ILE A 27 -14.14 -5.81 19.45
N TYR A 28 -14.07 -6.66 18.43
CA TYR A 28 -13.00 -6.60 17.43
C TYR A 28 -12.89 -5.22 16.77
N LEU A 29 -14.00 -4.63 16.30
CA LEU A 29 -14.00 -3.30 15.67
C LEU A 29 -13.51 -2.21 16.64
N ILE A 30 -13.90 -2.28 17.91
CA ILE A 30 -13.44 -1.34 18.94
C ILE A 30 -11.93 -1.46 19.14
N ILE A 31 -11.43 -2.67 19.33
CA ILE A 31 -9.98 -2.91 19.53
C ILE A 31 -9.18 -2.46 18.31
N ASN A 32 -9.65 -2.79 17.10
CA ASN A 32 -9.01 -2.36 15.86
C ASN A 32 -8.91 -0.83 15.76
N LYS A 33 -9.93 -0.10 16.16
CA LYS A 33 -9.91 1.37 16.21
C LYS A 33 -8.81 1.92 17.13
N TYR A 34 -8.62 1.32 18.31
CA TYR A 34 -7.55 1.73 19.23
C TYR A 34 -6.15 1.38 18.70
N ILE A 35 -6.00 0.24 18.05
CA ILE A 35 -4.72 -0.14 17.41
C ILE A 35 -4.37 0.85 16.30
N TRP A 36 -5.34 1.24 15.50
CA TRP A 36 -5.14 2.27 14.46
C TRP A 36 -4.79 3.64 15.06
N PHE A 37 -5.40 4.02 16.18
CA PHE A 37 -5.04 5.27 16.86
C PHE A 37 -3.56 5.29 17.26
N ILE A 38 -3.05 4.18 17.81
CA ILE A 38 -1.62 4.03 18.12
C ILE A 38 -0.78 4.08 16.83
N ALA A 39 -1.17 3.38 15.78
CA ALA A 39 -0.46 3.38 14.50
C ALA A 39 -0.37 4.79 13.89
N ILE A 40 -1.46 5.56 13.90
CA ILE A 40 -1.52 6.93 13.40
C ILE A 40 -0.56 7.83 14.19
N ILE A 41 -0.57 7.76 15.53
CA ILE A 41 0.35 8.53 16.38
C ILE A 41 1.80 8.20 16.03
N MET A 42 2.14 6.93 15.84
CA MET A 42 3.50 6.52 15.51
C MET A 42 3.91 6.95 14.09
N LEU A 43 3.01 6.80 13.10
CA LEU A 43 3.27 7.18 11.71
C LEU A 43 3.48 8.68 11.55
N PHE A 44 2.61 9.48 12.15
CA PHE A 44 2.70 10.95 12.08
C PHE A 44 3.79 11.49 12.99
N GLY A 45 3.86 11.01 14.23
CA GLY A 45 4.93 11.41 15.16
C GLY A 45 6.32 11.09 14.62
N GLY A 46 6.50 9.88 14.04
CA GLY A 46 7.72 9.50 13.34
C GLY A 46 7.95 10.37 12.10
N GLY A 47 6.92 10.57 11.28
CA GLY A 47 6.97 11.43 10.10
C GLY A 47 7.44 12.85 10.43
N PHE A 48 6.87 13.48 11.44
CA PHE A 48 7.32 14.80 11.90
C PHE A 48 8.74 14.80 12.45
N TYR A 49 9.09 13.82 13.27
CA TYR A 49 10.42 13.68 13.83
C TYR A 49 11.51 13.50 12.76
N PHE A 50 11.28 12.60 11.80
CA PHE A 50 12.24 12.36 10.71
C PHE A 50 12.32 13.56 9.77
N SER A 51 11.20 14.23 9.49
CA SER A 51 11.15 15.45 8.69
C SER A 51 12.02 16.54 9.30
N TYR A 52 11.84 16.80 10.59
CA TYR A 52 12.65 17.78 11.31
C TYR A 52 14.15 17.46 11.26
N LYS A 53 14.52 16.21 11.55
CA LYS A 53 15.92 15.75 11.55
C LYS A 53 16.59 15.72 10.18
N LEU A 54 15.82 15.57 9.11
CA LEU A 54 16.29 15.56 7.72
C LEU A 54 16.00 16.88 6.98
N ASN A 55 15.70 17.97 7.73
CA ASN A 55 15.45 19.30 7.16
C ASN A 55 14.36 19.31 6.08
N PHE A 56 13.24 18.61 6.34
CA PHE A 56 12.05 18.55 5.48
C PHE A 56 12.37 18.19 4.03
N ILE A 57 13.20 17.16 3.83
CA ILE A 57 13.64 16.74 2.48
C ILE A 57 12.45 16.38 1.59
N GLN A 58 11.36 15.86 2.15
CA GLN A 58 10.17 15.49 1.42
C GLN A 58 9.48 16.68 0.73
N LEU A 59 9.66 17.91 1.23
CA LEU A 59 9.11 19.10 0.58
C LEU A 59 9.95 19.60 -0.61
N ARG A 60 11.12 18.99 -0.85
CA ARG A 60 12.03 19.39 -1.93
C ARG A 60 11.79 18.55 -3.20
N LEU A 61 10.56 18.52 -3.70
CA LEU A 61 10.13 17.68 -4.81
C LEU A 61 11.02 17.79 -6.06
N VAL A 62 11.38 19.01 -6.47
CA VAL A 62 12.27 19.24 -7.62
C VAL A 62 13.62 18.56 -7.43
N LYS A 63 14.16 18.55 -6.22
CA LYS A 63 15.42 17.87 -5.91
C LYS A 63 15.26 16.36 -5.98
N ILE A 64 14.14 15.83 -5.49
CA ILE A 64 13.81 14.40 -5.56
C ILE A 64 13.74 13.95 -7.01
N ILE A 65 12.95 14.63 -7.83
CA ILE A 65 12.78 14.32 -9.27
C ILE A 65 14.12 14.40 -9.99
N LYS A 66 14.90 15.49 -9.80
CA LYS A 66 16.20 15.64 -10.41
C LYS A 66 17.17 14.52 -10.02
N TYR A 67 17.10 14.04 -8.78
CA TYR A 67 17.96 12.97 -8.28
C TYR A 67 17.61 11.61 -8.90
N LEU A 68 16.32 11.34 -9.14
CA LEU A 68 15.83 10.12 -9.78
C LEU A 68 16.36 9.97 -11.22
N PHE A 69 16.37 11.08 -11.99
CA PHE A 69 16.73 11.06 -13.40
C PHE A 69 18.23 11.26 -13.69
N ARG A 70 19.01 11.76 -12.71
CA ARG A 70 20.41 12.14 -12.93
C ARG A 70 21.40 10.97 -13.03
N ASN A 71 21.13 9.83 -12.41
CA ASN A 71 22.06 8.72 -12.29
C ASN A 71 21.46 7.44 -12.87
N LYS A 72 21.71 7.17 -14.13
CA LYS A 72 21.49 5.84 -14.71
C LYS A 72 22.66 4.94 -14.28
N THR A 73 22.54 4.25 -13.16
CA THR A 73 23.50 3.22 -12.78
C THR A 73 23.12 1.89 -13.45
N LYS A 74 24.05 1.34 -14.21
CA LYS A 74 23.93 0.01 -14.85
C LYS A 74 24.49 -1.12 -13.97
N ASN A 75 24.79 -0.86 -12.71
CA ASN A 75 25.52 -1.79 -11.85
C ASN A 75 24.56 -2.60 -10.96
N GLY A 76 23.76 -3.47 -11.57
CA GLY A 76 22.89 -4.37 -10.82
C GLY A 76 21.99 -5.21 -11.72
N ASP A 77 21.43 -6.28 -11.17
CA ASP A 77 20.51 -7.18 -11.88
C ASP A 77 19.15 -6.52 -12.18
N ILE A 78 18.77 -5.48 -11.42
CA ILE A 78 17.52 -4.71 -11.55
C ILE A 78 17.90 -3.23 -11.76
N SER A 79 17.39 -2.63 -12.83
CA SER A 79 17.62 -1.21 -13.14
C SER A 79 16.81 -0.28 -12.22
N THR A 80 17.22 0.99 -12.12
CA THR A 80 16.46 2.02 -11.37
C THR A 80 15.01 2.12 -11.83
N PHE A 81 14.77 2.02 -13.15
CA PHE A 81 13.41 2.08 -13.69
C PHE A 81 12.56 0.87 -13.27
N GLU A 82 13.15 -0.32 -13.26
CA GLU A 82 12.48 -1.53 -12.76
C GLU A 82 12.19 -1.43 -11.26
N SER A 83 13.11 -0.86 -10.45
CA SER A 83 12.89 -0.62 -9.02
C SER A 83 11.73 0.37 -8.78
N VAL A 84 11.72 1.52 -9.47
CA VAL A 84 10.60 2.48 -9.42
C VAL A 84 9.29 1.79 -9.82
N SER A 85 9.30 1.00 -10.87
CA SER A 85 8.12 0.31 -11.36
C SER A 85 7.62 -0.77 -10.40
N MET A 86 8.52 -1.52 -9.75
CA MET A 86 8.15 -2.48 -8.71
C MET A 86 7.49 -1.79 -7.51
N THR A 87 8.04 -0.64 -7.10
CA THR A 87 7.45 0.17 -6.03
C THR A 87 6.05 0.62 -6.39
N LEU A 88 5.89 1.24 -7.57
CA LEU A 88 4.59 1.72 -8.03
C LEU A 88 3.61 0.58 -8.28
N ALA A 89 4.08 -0.60 -8.73
CA ALA A 89 3.23 -1.79 -8.91
C ALA A 89 2.58 -2.26 -7.60
N ALA A 90 3.29 -2.13 -6.48
CA ALA A 90 2.75 -2.45 -5.17
C ALA A 90 1.81 -1.35 -4.65
N GLN A 91 2.25 -0.08 -4.75
CA GLN A 91 1.52 1.06 -4.20
C GLN A 91 0.29 1.48 -5.02
N ILE A 92 0.29 1.26 -6.36
CA ILE A 92 -0.85 1.58 -7.22
C ILE A 92 -1.71 0.33 -7.40
N GLY A 93 -2.49 0.00 -6.38
CA GLY A 93 -3.45 -1.11 -6.39
C GLY A 93 -4.90 -0.63 -6.24
N VAL A 94 -5.79 -1.54 -5.85
CA VAL A 94 -7.21 -1.21 -5.61
C VAL A 94 -7.40 -0.20 -4.48
N GLY A 95 -6.40 0.00 -3.60
CA GLY A 95 -6.43 1.05 -2.60
C GLY A 95 -6.59 2.45 -3.19
N SER A 96 -5.99 2.70 -4.35
CA SER A 96 -6.10 3.97 -5.06
C SER A 96 -7.43 4.19 -5.78
N ILE A 97 -8.24 3.15 -5.96
CA ILE A 97 -9.56 3.21 -6.63
C ILE A 97 -10.66 2.94 -5.60
N ALA A 98 -10.81 1.70 -5.14
CA ALA A 98 -11.85 1.31 -4.20
C ALA A 98 -11.61 1.87 -2.79
N GLY A 99 -10.34 2.00 -2.37
CA GLY A 99 -9.98 2.60 -1.08
C GLY A 99 -10.34 4.08 -0.97
N VAL A 100 -10.09 4.87 -2.03
CA VAL A 100 -10.49 6.29 -2.12
C VAL A 100 -12.01 6.42 -2.08
N SER A 101 -12.70 5.58 -2.81
CA SER A 101 -14.16 5.53 -2.85
C SER A 101 -14.76 5.23 -1.48
N LEU A 102 -14.22 4.23 -0.77
CA LEU A 102 -14.60 3.94 0.61
C LEU A 102 -14.29 5.11 1.56
N ALA A 103 -13.17 5.81 1.36
CA ALA A 103 -12.83 6.99 2.15
C ALA A 103 -13.93 8.07 2.03
N ILE A 104 -14.32 8.40 0.79
CA ILE A 104 -15.36 9.38 0.52
C ILE A 104 -16.71 8.94 1.09
N TYR A 105 -17.06 7.65 0.94
CA TYR A 105 -18.34 7.13 1.45
C TYR A 105 -18.42 7.16 2.98
N LEU A 106 -17.37 6.69 3.67
CA LEU A 106 -17.37 6.53 5.12
C LEU A 106 -17.11 7.84 5.89
N GLY A 107 -16.29 8.73 5.33
CA GLY A 107 -15.85 9.93 6.03
C GLY A 107 -16.12 11.24 5.28
N GLY A 108 -16.76 11.17 4.11
CA GLY A 108 -17.08 12.34 3.28
C GLY A 108 -15.89 12.91 2.51
N PRO A 109 -16.11 13.98 1.71
CA PRO A 109 -15.08 14.60 0.85
C PRO A 109 -13.82 15.07 1.59
N GLY A 110 -13.95 15.49 2.86
CA GLY A 110 -12.82 15.94 3.69
C GLY A 110 -11.77 14.86 3.95
N THR A 111 -12.08 13.58 3.76
CA THR A 111 -11.10 12.48 3.86
C THR A 111 -9.96 12.63 2.86
N ILE A 112 -10.21 13.21 1.70
CA ILE A 112 -9.21 13.41 0.64
C ILE A 112 -8.11 14.36 1.11
N PHE A 113 -8.48 15.44 1.80
CA PHE A 113 -7.49 16.32 2.42
C PHE A 113 -6.57 15.56 3.38
N TRP A 114 -7.14 14.70 4.22
CA TRP A 114 -6.35 13.91 5.18
C TRP A 114 -5.53 12.82 4.52
N MET A 115 -5.96 12.30 3.37
CA MET A 115 -5.12 11.43 2.52
C MET A 115 -3.92 12.21 2.00
N TRP A 116 -4.08 13.44 1.48
CA TRP A 116 -2.96 14.28 1.02
C TRP A 116 -1.97 14.56 2.15
N ILE A 117 -2.47 14.98 3.31
CA ILE A 117 -1.64 15.25 4.49
C ILE A 117 -0.89 13.99 4.93
N SER A 118 -1.57 12.84 4.95
CA SER A 118 -0.92 11.57 5.29
C SER A 118 0.21 11.23 4.32
N GLY A 119 -0.01 11.35 3.01
CA GLY A 119 1.01 11.11 2.00
C GLY A 119 2.22 12.02 2.15
N ILE A 120 2.01 13.32 2.37
CA ILE A 120 3.09 14.30 2.56
C ILE A 120 3.90 14.00 3.82
N ILE A 121 3.23 13.78 4.96
CA ILE A 121 3.90 13.56 6.24
C ILE A 121 4.59 12.20 6.27
N THR A 122 3.94 11.15 5.77
CA THR A 122 4.49 9.78 5.89
C THR A 122 5.45 9.40 4.77
N SER A 123 5.55 10.17 3.69
CA SER A 123 6.53 9.92 2.62
C SER A 123 7.97 9.80 3.13
N ILE A 124 8.31 10.54 4.20
CA ILE A 124 9.60 10.46 4.86
C ILE A 124 9.81 9.10 5.56
N ASN A 125 8.75 8.44 6.03
CA ASN A 125 8.84 7.12 6.63
C ASN A 125 9.29 6.11 5.56
N SER A 126 8.72 6.19 4.34
CA SER A 126 9.17 5.37 3.21
C SER A 126 10.63 5.63 2.84
N PHE A 127 11.10 6.89 2.91
CA PHE A 127 12.51 7.21 2.74
C PHE A 127 13.37 6.50 3.79
N VAL A 128 13.02 6.62 5.07
CA VAL A 128 13.80 6.09 6.20
C VAL A 128 13.85 4.57 6.17
N GLU A 129 12.70 3.91 5.97
CA GLU A 129 12.63 2.45 5.91
C GLU A 129 13.38 1.88 4.70
N SER A 130 13.36 2.58 3.56
CA SER A 130 14.08 2.17 2.35
C SER A 130 15.58 2.29 2.48
N VAL A 131 16.07 3.38 3.06
CA VAL A 131 17.49 3.54 3.38
C VAL A 131 17.96 2.39 4.28
N LEU A 132 17.19 2.05 5.32
CA LEU A 132 17.51 0.92 6.19
C LEU A 132 17.39 -0.43 5.45
N GLY A 133 16.40 -0.59 4.56
CA GLY A 133 16.23 -1.79 3.75
C GLY A 133 17.50 -2.11 2.95
N VAL A 134 18.07 -1.11 2.28
CA VAL A 134 19.32 -1.26 1.50
C VAL A 134 20.54 -1.43 2.41
N LEU A 135 20.64 -0.68 3.53
CA LEU A 135 21.79 -0.80 4.44
C LEU A 135 21.90 -2.18 5.11
N PHE A 136 20.80 -2.86 5.32
CA PHE A 136 20.76 -4.16 6.00
C PHE A 136 20.41 -5.34 5.09
N GLN A 137 20.37 -5.13 3.77
CA GLN A 137 20.13 -6.19 2.78
C GLN A 137 21.18 -7.30 2.83
N GLU A 138 20.82 -8.45 2.33
CA GLU A 138 21.69 -9.63 2.15
C GLU A 138 21.55 -10.16 0.73
N LYS A 139 22.46 -11.03 0.33
CA LYS A 139 22.30 -11.85 -0.89
C LYS A 139 21.72 -13.21 -0.52
N ASP A 140 20.69 -13.62 -1.24
CA ASP A 140 20.12 -14.96 -1.18
C ASP A 140 21.06 -16.00 -1.86
N TYR A 141 20.69 -17.28 -1.78
CA TYR A 141 21.41 -18.38 -2.45
C TYR A 141 21.54 -18.16 -3.96
N ASP A 142 20.53 -17.58 -4.57
CA ASP A 142 20.52 -17.23 -6.00
C ASP A 142 21.29 -15.92 -6.30
N LYS A 143 22.06 -15.42 -5.30
CA LYS A 143 22.82 -14.16 -5.34
C LYS A 143 21.96 -12.91 -5.59
N VAL A 144 20.64 -13.00 -5.42
CA VAL A 144 19.70 -11.88 -5.50
C VAL A 144 19.70 -11.13 -4.18
N TYR A 145 19.64 -9.79 -4.23
CA TYR A 145 19.49 -8.97 -3.04
C TYR A 145 18.09 -9.12 -2.44
N ILE A 146 18.06 -9.35 -1.14
CA ILE A 146 16.85 -9.46 -0.33
C ILE A 146 17.03 -8.68 0.97
N GLY A 147 15.97 -8.09 1.48
CA GLY A 147 16.02 -7.29 2.70
C GLY A 147 14.63 -6.90 3.19
N GLY A 148 14.56 -5.80 3.93
CA GLY A 148 13.31 -5.29 4.50
C GLY A 148 13.34 -5.26 6.02
N PRO A 149 12.18 -4.99 6.66
CA PRO A 149 12.13 -4.79 8.11
C PRO A 149 12.67 -5.94 8.95
N SER A 150 12.37 -7.17 8.57
CA SER A 150 12.86 -8.35 9.30
C SER A 150 14.38 -8.39 9.40
N TYR A 151 15.06 -7.92 8.33
CA TYR A 151 16.53 -7.89 8.28
C TYR A 151 17.11 -6.80 9.19
N TYR A 152 16.61 -5.56 9.13
CA TYR A 152 17.12 -4.51 9.99
C TYR A 152 16.65 -4.64 11.44
N ILE A 153 15.49 -5.25 11.72
CA ILE A 153 15.09 -5.60 13.09
C ILE A 153 16.06 -6.63 13.68
N LYS A 154 16.40 -7.66 12.90
CA LYS A 154 17.33 -8.70 13.34
C LYS A 154 18.75 -8.18 13.53
N LYS A 155 19.33 -7.54 12.51
CA LYS A 155 20.73 -7.08 12.52
C LYS A 155 20.93 -5.77 13.28
N GLY A 156 20.04 -4.80 13.05
CA GLY A 156 20.17 -3.45 13.61
C GLY A 156 19.72 -3.34 15.06
N LEU A 157 18.56 -3.94 15.41
CA LEU A 157 18.06 -3.98 16.79
C LEU A 157 18.56 -5.19 17.58
N GLY A 158 19.00 -6.25 16.91
CA GLY A 158 19.36 -7.53 17.53
C GLY A 158 18.16 -8.21 18.22
N ASN A 159 16.92 -7.97 17.74
CA ASN A 159 15.71 -8.59 18.26
C ASN A 159 15.20 -9.66 17.28
N HIS A 160 15.64 -10.88 17.49
CA HIS A 160 15.29 -12.02 16.63
C HIS A 160 13.80 -12.35 16.68
N LYS A 161 13.19 -12.36 17.88
CA LYS A 161 11.77 -12.70 18.07
C LYS A 161 10.87 -11.74 17.30
N LEU A 162 11.12 -10.43 17.43
CA LEU A 162 10.36 -9.40 16.73
C LEU A 162 10.57 -9.49 15.20
N ALA A 163 11.78 -9.81 14.74
CA ALA A 163 12.07 -9.97 13.31
C ALA A 163 11.31 -11.14 12.69
N TYR A 164 11.27 -12.30 13.36
CA TYR A 164 10.51 -13.48 12.90
C TYR A 164 9.01 -13.21 12.92
N PHE A 165 8.51 -12.55 13.98
CA PHE A 165 7.09 -12.19 14.08
C PHE A 165 6.70 -11.19 12.98
N TYR A 166 7.54 -10.22 12.68
CA TYR A 166 7.28 -9.27 11.60
C TYR A 166 7.26 -9.95 10.22
N ALA A 167 8.19 -10.87 9.94
CA ALA A 167 8.19 -11.64 8.70
C ALA A 167 6.91 -12.48 8.54
N PHE A 168 6.44 -13.10 9.63
CA PHE A 168 5.17 -13.83 9.67
C PHE A 168 3.99 -12.90 9.38
N LEU A 169 3.95 -11.70 9.98
CA LEU A 169 2.91 -10.71 9.73
C LEU A 169 2.90 -10.23 8.28
N ILE A 170 4.06 -10.01 7.65
CA ILE A 170 4.12 -9.67 6.21
C ILE A 170 3.50 -10.77 5.36
N ILE A 171 3.85 -12.04 5.62
CA ILE A 171 3.29 -13.16 4.87
C ILE A 171 1.76 -13.16 4.96
N ILE A 172 1.20 -13.08 6.16
CA ILE A 172 -0.25 -13.10 6.35
C ILE A 172 -0.88 -11.84 5.72
N SER A 173 -0.30 -10.66 5.94
CA SER A 173 -0.85 -9.41 5.41
C SER A 173 -0.96 -9.43 3.89
N TYR A 174 0.07 -9.93 3.22
CA TYR A 174 0.07 -9.92 1.75
C TYR A 174 -0.70 -11.09 1.16
N ILE A 175 -0.50 -12.30 1.65
CA ILE A 175 -1.13 -13.50 1.04
C ILE A 175 -2.60 -13.62 1.42
N VAL A 176 -2.96 -13.39 2.70
CA VAL A 176 -4.35 -13.47 3.15
C VAL A 176 -5.08 -12.13 2.99
N GLY A 177 -4.38 -11.01 3.12
CA GLY A 177 -4.96 -9.67 3.09
C GLY A 177 -4.93 -9.03 1.70
N PHE A 178 -3.77 -8.50 1.29
CA PHE A 178 -3.67 -7.67 0.08
C PHE A 178 -4.04 -8.44 -1.21
N ILE A 179 -3.55 -9.67 -1.39
CA ILE A 179 -3.85 -10.47 -2.60
C ILE A 179 -5.34 -10.80 -2.69
N THR A 180 -5.97 -11.15 -1.57
CA THR A 180 -7.40 -11.48 -1.56
C THR A 180 -8.28 -10.27 -1.86
N ILE A 181 -7.93 -9.08 -1.37
CA ILE A 181 -8.70 -7.86 -1.66
C ILE A 181 -8.55 -7.42 -3.11
N GLN A 182 -7.36 -7.59 -3.71
CA GLN A 182 -7.16 -7.32 -5.13
C GLN A 182 -8.03 -8.24 -6.00
N SER A 183 -7.98 -9.55 -5.73
CA SER A 183 -8.79 -10.55 -6.42
C SER A 183 -10.29 -10.28 -6.26
N ASN A 184 -10.74 -9.97 -5.05
CA ASN A 184 -12.11 -9.63 -4.75
C ASN A 184 -12.61 -8.43 -5.55
N THR A 185 -11.79 -7.39 -5.65
CA THR A 185 -12.16 -6.17 -6.38
C THR A 185 -12.22 -6.42 -7.88
N ILE A 186 -11.31 -7.25 -8.44
CA ILE A 186 -11.40 -7.68 -9.85
C ILE A 186 -12.72 -8.40 -10.11
N VAL A 187 -13.09 -9.33 -9.26
CA VAL A 187 -14.36 -10.06 -9.39
C VAL A 187 -15.54 -9.10 -9.33
N ASN A 188 -15.56 -8.19 -8.36
CA ASN A 188 -16.69 -7.27 -8.19
C ASN A 188 -16.87 -6.31 -9.37
N VAL A 189 -15.79 -5.81 -9.98
CA VAL A 189 -15.88 -4.93 -11.15
C VAL A 189 -16.27 -5.66 -12.43
N THR A 190 -16.01 -6.98 -12.53
CA THR A 190 -16.26 -7.77 -13.72
C THR A 190 -17.51 -8.65 -13.65
N ASN A 191 -18.08 -8.84 -12.45
CA ASN A 191 -19.18 -9.81 -12.22
C ASN A 191 -20.48 -9.50 -13.00
N THR A 192 -20.68 -8.26 -13.43
CA THR A 192 -21.81 -7.87 -14.30
C THR A 192 -21.68 -8.38 -15.73
N TYR A 193 -20.48 -8.75 -16.17
CA TYR A 193 -20.18 -9.13 -17.56
C TYR A 193 -19.73 -10.58 -17.72
N ILE A 194 -19.00 -11.09 -16.72
CA ILE A 194 -18.36 -12.40 -16.78
C ILE A 194 -18.62 -13.13 -15.45
N ASN A 195 -18.91 -14.43 -15.54
CA ASN A 195 -19.08 -15.26 -14.36
C ASN A 195 -17.83 -15.21 -13.47
N LYS A 196 -18.02 -14.95 -12.18
CA LYS A 196 -16.93 -14.79 -11.20
C LYS A 196 -15.94 -15.96 -11.18
N TYR A 197 -16.40 -17.19 -11.37
CA TYR A 197 -15.52 -18.36 -11.36
C TYR A 197 -14.62 -18.40 -12.59
N ILE A 198 -15.12 -17.97 -13.76
CA ILE A 198 -14.32 -17.85 -14.98
C ILE A 198 -13.23 -16.79 -14.77
N VAL A 199 -13.58 -15.62 -14.21
CA VAL A 199 -12.61 -14.57 -13.89
C VAL A 199 -11.52 -15.09 -12.96
N LEU A 200 -11.90 -15.82 -11.90
CA LEU A 200 -10.95 -16.37 -10.92
C LEU A 200 -10.03 -17.44 -11.52
N ILE A 201 -10.54 -18.31 -12.39
CA ILE A 201 -9.74 -19.28 -13.10
C ILE A 201 -8.71 -18.61 -14.00
N ILE A 202 -9.14 -17.64 -14.82
CA ILE A 202 -8.26 -16.89 -15.72
C ILE A 202 -7.20 -16.14 -14.90
N LEU A 203 -7.61 -15.44 -13.84
CA LEU A 203 -6.70 -14.70 -12.96
C LEU A 203 -5.68 -15.64 -12.29
N SER A 204 -6.11 -16.81 -11.84
CA SER A 204 -5.24 -17.81 -11.23
C SER A 204 -4.21 -18.36 -12.23
N ILE A 205 -4.62 -18.64 -13.47
CA ILE A 205 -3.72 -19.13 -14.53
C ILE A 205 -2.67 -18.06 -14.88
N ILE A 206 -3.11 -16.82 -15.13
CA ILE A 206 -2.20 -15.73 -15.51
C ILE A 206 -1.25 -15.39 -14.34
N SER A 207 -1.76 -15.39 -13.10
CA SER A 207 -0.92 -15.17 -11.91
C SER A 207 0.09 -16.29 -11.71
N SER A 208 -0.30 -17.54 -11.91
CA SER A 208 0.61 -18.69 -11.85
C SER A 208 1.75 -18.53 -12.83
N TYR A 209 1.47 -18.12 -14.08
CA TYR A 209 2.50 -17.96 -15.10
C TYR A 209 3.62 -16.97 -14.68
N ILE A 210 3.28 -15.89 -13.99
CA ILE A 210 4.27 -14.90 -13.51
C ILE A 210 4.90 -15.33 -12.18
N ILE A 211 4.09 -15.80 -11.22
CA ILE A 211 4.53 -16.18 -9.87
C ILE A 211 5.52 -17.37 -9.92
N PHE A 212 5.37 -18.28 -10.88
CA PHE A 212 6.31 -19.40 -11.01
C PHE A 212 7.65 -19.00 -11.65
N LYS A 213 7.79 -17.79 -12.15
CA LYS A 213 9.07 -17.22 -12.61
C LYS A 213 9.90 -16.68 -11.44
N ASP A 214 11.04 -16.08 -11.77
CA ASP A 214 11.98 -15.45 -10.85
C ASP A 214 11.65 -13.96 -10.57
N VAL A 215 12.32 -13.39 -9.58
CA VAL A 215 12.15 -11.97 -9.18
C VAL A 215 12.48 -10.99 -10.31
N LYS A 216 13.46 -11.32 -11.18
CA LYS A 216 13.81 -10.50 -12.34
C LYS A 216 12.64 -10.42 -13.33
N SER A 217 11.92 -11.52 -13.51
CA SER A 217 10.71 -11.55 -14.34
C SER A 217 9.58 -10.71 -13.74
N ILE A 218 9.43 -10.70 -12.41
CA ILE A 218 8.48 -9.83 -11.70
C ILE A 218 8.84 -8.35 -11.92
N ALA A 219 10.10 -7.98 -11.75
CA ALA A 219 10.58 -6.62 -11.98
C ALA A 219 10.34 -6.16 -13.42
N LYS A 220 10.68 -7.02 -14.39
CA LYS A 220 10.45 -6.76 -15.82
C LYS A 220 8.96 -6.62 -16.15
N PHE A 221 8.11 -7.47 -15.60
CA PHE A 221 6.66 -7.36 -15.75
C PHE A 221 6.16 -6.01 -15.22
N SER A 222 6.56 -5.63 -14.00
CA SER A 222 6.19 -4.35 -13.40
C SER A 222 6.65 -3.16 -14.24
N SER A 223 7.86 -3.22 -14.82
CA SER A 223 8.39 -2.14 -15.66
C SER A 223 7.61 -1.90 -16.97
N ILE A 224 6.83 -2.87 -17.40
CA ILE A 224 5.95 -2.76 -18.57
C ILE A 224 4.55 -2.32 -18.15
N ILE A 225 3.96 -2.97 -17.17
CA ILE A 225 2.55 -2.77 -16.80
C ILE A 225 2.33 -1.42 -16.13
N VAL A 226 3.24 -1.00 -15.23
CA VAL A 226 3.04 0.22 -14.45
C VAL A 226 2.94 1.49 -15.28
N PRO A 227 3.84 1.75 -16.25
CA PRO A 227 3.70 2.90 -17.11
C PRO A 227 2.42 2.87 -17.95
N ILE A 228 2.04 1.69 -18.46
CA ILE A 228 0.83 1.51 -19.27
C ILE A 228 -0.41 1.82 -18.43
N MET A 229 -0.55 1.17 -17.26
CA MET A 229 -1.72 1.39 -16.39
C MET A 229 -1.80 2.82 -15.89
N GLY A 230 -0.66 3.41 -15.50
CA GLY A 230 -0.59 4.79 -15.03
C GLY A 230 -0.97 5.79 -16.13
N LEU A 231 -0.47 5.58 -17.35
CA LEU A 231 -0.78 6.44 -18.50
C LEU A 231 -2.26 6.37 -18.89
N ILE A 232 -2.83 5.17 -18.99
CA ILE A 232 -4.24 4.97 -19.28
C ILE A 232 -5.09 5.70 -18.25
N TYR A 233 -4.81 5.50 -16.97
CA TYR A 233 -5.58 6.11 -15.89
C TYR A 233 -5.44 7.63 -15.87
N PHE A 234 -4.24 8.14 -16.12
CA PHE A 234 -3.96 9.57 -16.19
C PHE A 234 -4.71 10.23 -17.34
N ILE A 235 -4.69 9.63 -18.55
CA ILE A 235 -5.40 10.17 -19.73
C ILE A 235 -6.90 10.22 -19.46
N ILE A 236 -7.48 9.15 -18.94
CA ILE A 236 -8.92 9.10 -18.66
C ILE A 236 -9.31 10.12 -17.60
N GLY A 237 -8.54 10.18 -16.50
CA GLY A 237 -8.74 11.16 -15.45
C GLY A 237 -8.64 12.59 -15.96
N PHE A 238 -7.63 12.86 -16.81
CA PHE A 238 -7.47 14.17 -17.45
C PHE A 238 -8.67 14.56 -18.34
N ILE A 239 -9.17 13.63 -19.14
CA ILE A 239 -10.35 13.86 -20.00
C ILE A 239 -11.58 14.21 -19.14
N ILE A 240 -11.85 13.45 -18.08
CA ILE A 240 -12.99 13.69 -17.19
C ILE A 240 -12.86 15.05 -16.48
N ILE A 241 -11.68 15.33 -15.94
CA ILE A 241 -11.39 16.59 -15.23
C ILE A 241 -11.49 17.79 -16.19
N TYR A 242 -10.93 17.68 -17.38
CA TYR A 242 -10.97 18.73 -18.39
C TYR A 242 -12.41 19.06 -18.84
N ASN A 243 -13.25 18.04 -19.04
CA ASN A 243 -14.66 18.22 -19.40
C ASN A 243 -15.52 18.84 -18.28
N ASN A 244 -14.99 18.91 -17.04
CA ASN A 244 -15.67 19.49 -15.89
C ASN A 244 -14.82 20.57 -15.20
N ILE A 245 -13.98 21.26 -15.98
CA ILE A 245 -12.99 22.21 -15.43
C ILE A 245 -13.63 23.38 -14.66
N ASP A 246 -14.83 23.77 -15.06
CA ASP A 246 -15.67 24.78 -14.40
C ASP A 246 -16.04 24.39 -12.95
N LYS A 247 -16.16 23.12 -12.65
CA LYS A 247 -16.55 22.60 -11.33
C LYS A 247 -15.36 22.28 -10.40
N ILE A 248 -14.13 22.37 -10.91
CA ILE A 248 -12.93 21.97 -10.13
C ILE A 248 -12.76 22.87 -8.89
N GLY A 249 -13.04 24.16 -9.01
CA GLY A 249 -13.00 25.09 -7.87
C GLY A 249 -13.99 24.69 -6.77
N ASP A 250 -15.20 24.29 -7.14
CA ASP A 250 -16.23 23.87 -6.21
C ASP A 250 -15.84 22.57 -5.49
N ILE A 251 -15.22 21.61 -6.22
CA ILE A 251 -14.73 20.36 -5.62
C ILE A 251 -13.61 20.63 -4.60
N PHE A 252 -12.65 21.50 -4.92
CA PHE A 252 -11.64 21.91 -3.93
C PHE A 252 -12.26 22.57 -2.71
N SER A 253 -13.20 23.48 -2.91
CA SER A 253 -13.94 24.14 -1.83
C SER A 253 -14.71 23.12 -0.99
N LEU A 254 -15.36 22.15 -1.63
CA LEU A 254 -16.09 21.05 -0.97
C LEU A 254 -15.13 20.21 -0.10
N ILE A 255 -13.98 19.80 -0.64
CA ILE A 255 -12.97 19.03 0.10
C ILE A 255 -12.53 19.81 1.33
N ILE A 256 -12.12 21.08 1.16
CA ILE A 256 -11.58 21.92 2.27
C ILE A 256 -12.66 22.23 3.31
N SER A 257 -13.86 22.60 2.89
CA SER A 257 -14.96 22.91 3.83
C SER A 257 -15.44 21.66 4.62
N SER A 258 -15.26 20.48 4.04
CA SER A 258 -15.59 19.22 4.70
C SER A 258 -14.54 18.71 5.68
N VAL A 259 -13.32 19.30 5.68
CA VAL A 259 -12.22 18.91 6.58
C VAL A 259 -12.59 19.11 8.05
N PHE A 260 -13.27 20.23 8.36
CA PHE A 260 -13.58 20.68 9.70
C PHE A 260 -15.10 20.82 9.91
N ASN A 261 -15.87 19.82 9.49
CA ASN A 261 -17.32 19.87 9.64
C ASN A 261 -17.75 19.73 11.10
N ILE A 262 -17.55 20.82 11.88
CA ILE A 262 -17.84 20.92 13.32
C ILE A 262 -19.36 20.79 13.59
N LYS A 263 -20.20 21.05 12.59
CA LYS A 263 -21.67 20.95 12.73
C LYS A 263 -22.15 19.52 13.03
N SER A 264 -21.36 18.53 12.67
CA SER A 264 -21.64 17.10 12.93
C SER A 264 -21.13 16.62 14.30
N GLY A 265 -20.67 17.50 15.17
CA GLY A 265 -20.11 17.18 16.48
C GLY A 265 -18.69 16.57 16.41
N ILE A 266 -18.16 16.18 17.58
CA ILE A 266 -16.78 15.65 17.72
C ILE A 266 -16.56 14.39 16.86
N ILE A 267 -17.54 13.51 16.78
CA ILE A 267 -17.45 12.28 15.99
C ILE A 267 -17.36 12.61 14.50
N GLY A 268 -18.16 13.54 14.01
CA GLY A 268 -18.12 13.99 12.61
C GLY A 268 -16.82 14.67 12.22
N PHE A 269 -16.12 15.27 13.18
CA PHE A 269 -14.81 15.88 12.97
C PHE A 269 -13.67 14.85 12.90
N ILE A 270 -13.66 13.85 13.80
CA ILE A 270 -12.56 12.87 13.91
C ILE A 270 -12.62 11.80 12.81
N THR A 271 -13.82 11.44 12.36
CA THR A 271 -14.02 10.35 11.39
C THR A 271 -13.29 10.57 10.07
N PRO A 272 -13.38 11.75 9.38
CA PRO A 272 -12.63 12.01 8.16
C PRO A 272 -11.11 11.92 8.36
N ILE A 273 -10.60 12.34 9.52
CA ILE A 273 -9.17 12.28 9.86
C ILE A 273 -8.70 10.82 9.88
N ILE A 274 -9.36 10.00 10.70
CA ILE A 274 -8.95 8.60 10.88
C ILE A 274 -9.07 7.84 9.56
N ILE A 275 -10.21 7.94 8.88
CA ILE A 275 -10.47 7.23 7.63
C ILE A 275 -9.52 7.73 6.53
N GLY A 276 -9.33 9.03 6.37
CA GLY A 276 -8.44 9.60 5.37
C GLY A 276 -7.01 9.11 5.56
N ILE A 277 -6.50 9.09 6.80
CA ILE A 277 -5.17 8.58 7.11
C ILE A 277 -5.09 7.06 6.86
N GLN A 278 -6.07 6.29 7.32
CA GLN A 278 -6.10 4.83 7.11
C GLN A 278 -6.06 4.48 5.62
N ARG A 279 -6.94 5.07 4.82
CA ARG A 279 -7.00 4.81 3.37
C ARG A 279 -5.78 5.36 2.64
N GLY A 280 -5.22 6.49 3.09
CA GLY A 280 -3.96 7.02 2.58
C GLY A 280 -2.80 6.06 2.81
N ILE A 281 -2.62 5.56 4.03
CA ILE A 281 -1.56 4.58 4.36
C ILE A 281 -1.79 3.26 3.62
N PHE A 282 -3.03 2.79 3.53
CA PHE A 282 -3.35 1.59 2.76
C PHE A 282 -3.00 1.74 1.27
N ALA A 283 -3.25 2.92 0.68
CA ALA A 283 -2.97 3.17 -0.73
C ALA A 283 -1.46 3.30 -1.02
N CYS A 284 -0.69 3.99 -0.19
CA CYS A 284 0.73 4.26 -0.46
C CYS A 284 1.71 3.35 0.30
N GLU A 285 1.22 2.52 1.20
CA GLU A 285 1.98 1.57 2.01
C GLU A 285 3.16 2.19 2.82
N SER A 286 3.11 3.49 3.06
CA SER A 286 4.20 4.23 3.71
C SER A 286 4.27 3.94 5.22
N GLY A 287 5.45 3.58 5.70
CA GLY A 287 5.69 3.31 7.12
C GLY A 287 5.29 1.90 7.57
N ILE A 288 4.82 1.04 6.65
CA ILE A 288 4.49 -0.36 6.94
C ILE A 288 5.61 -1.34 6.56
N GLY A 289 6.75 -0.84 6.06
CA GLY A 289 7.97 -1.61 5.80
C GLY A 289 8.11 -2.23 4.41
N THR A 290 7.13 -2.09 3.53
CA THR A 290 7.15 -2.66 2.18
C THR A 290 8.09 -1.90 1.24
N SER A 291 8.19 -0.60 1.41
CA SER A 291 9.19 0.21 0.72
C SER A 291 10.61 -0.30 1.00
N ALA A 292 10.89 -0.80 2.21
CA ALA A 292 12.17 -1.41 2.55
C ALA A 292 12.40 -2.75 1.84
N ILE A 293 11.34 -3.55 1.63
CA ILE A 293 11.45 -4.82 0.88
C ILE A 293 11.70 -4.53 -0.59
N ALA A 294 10.95 -3.60 -1.19
CA ALA A 294 11.11 -3.20 -2.57
C ALA A 294 12.52 -2.63 -2.85
N SER A 295 12.95 -1.66 -2.05
CA SER A 295 14.26 -1.00 -2.19
C SER A 295 15.45 -1.95 -2.02
N SER A 296 15.29 -3.00 -1.22
CA SER A 296 16.36 -3.98 -0.99
C SER A 296 16.64 -4.93 -2.15
N THR A 297 15.85 -4.89 -3.21
CA THR A 297 16.08 -5.74 -4.41
C THR A 297 17.17 -5.24 -5.32
N THR A 298 17.64 -4.01 -5.13
CA THR A 298 18.58 -3.33 -5.99
C THR A 298 19.95 -3.18 -5.34
N ASN A 299 20.96 -2.90 -6.15
CA ASN A 299 22.31 -2.54 -5.71
C ASN A 299 22.55 -1.02 -5.78
N GLU A 300 21.48 -0.25 -5.66
CA GLU A 300 21.56 1.21 -5.70
C GLU A 300 21.99 1.79 -4.35
N LYS A 301 22.37 3.08 -4.37
CA LYS A 301 22.71 3.80 -3.13
C LYS A 301 21.47 3.91 -2.22
N PRO A 302 21.61 3.69 -0.90
CA PRO A 302 20.48 3.72 0.03
C PRO A 302 19.66 5.02 -0.07
N LYS A 303 20.33 6.16 -0.18
CA LYS A 303 19.67 7.48 -0.32
C LYS A 303 18.85 7.61 -1.59
N LYS A 304 19.31 7.01 -2.71
CA LYS A 304 18.59 7.03 -3.99
C LYS A 304 17.32 6.21 -3.90
N GLU A 305 17.40 5.00 -3.36
CA GLU A 305 16.23 4.15 -3.13
C GLU A 305 15.23 4.83 -2.18
N GLY A 306 15.70 5.51 -1.13
CA GLY A 306 14.83 6.31 -0.28
C GLY A 306 14.03 7.36 -1.06
N PHE A 307 14.65 8.08 -1.99
CA PHE A 307 13.95 9.05 -2.84
C PHE A 307 12.98 8.40 -3.83
N ILE A 308 13.33 7.23 -4.37
CA ILE A 308 12.45 6.45 -5.26
C ILE A 308 11.15 6.10 -4.53
N GLN A 309 11.26 5.55 -3.32
CA GLN A 309 10.11 5.15 -2.53
C GLN A 309 9.26 6.35 -2.11
N MET A 310 9.89 7.44 -1.72
CA MET A 310 9.21 8.70 -1.40
C MET A 310 8.43 9.26 -2.61
N PHE A 311 9.01 9.20 -3.81
CA PHE A 311 8.34 9.58 -5.05
C PHE A 311 7.11 8.70 -5.31
N GLY A 312 7.21 7.39 -5.06
CA GLY A 312 6.09 6.46 -5.18
C GLY A 312 4.90 6.87 -4.32
N VAL A 313 5.14 7.26 -3.05
CA VAL A 313 4.10 7.76 -2.14
C VAL A 313 3.41 9.00 -2.71
N TYR A 314 4.20 9.98 -3.19
CA TYR A 314 3.64 11.20 -3.78
C TYR A 314 2.82 10.90 -5.03
N PHE A 315 3.36 10.10 -5.93
CA PHE A 315 2.66 9.75 -7.16
C PHE A 315 1.33 9.05 -6.88
N THR A 316 1.35 8.09 -5.96
CA THR A 316 0.14 7.35 -5.59
C THR A 316 -0.91 8.26 -4.95
N ILE A 317 -0.54 9.04 -3.93
CA ILE A 317 -1.52 9.82 -3.16
C ILE A 317 -1.92 11.11 -3.91
N LEU A 318 -0.93 11.91 -4.35
CA LEU A 318 -1.21 13.25 -4.89
C LEU A 318 -1.66 13.21 -6.37
N VAL A 319 -1.36 12.11 -7.09
CA VAL A 319 -1.80 11.99 -8.49
C VAL A 319 -2.92 10.97 -8.60
N ILE A 320 -2.66 9.69 -8.38
CA ILE A 320 -3.62 8.62 -8.65
C ILE A 320 -4.86 8.71 -7.75
N CYS A 321 -4.69 8.81 -6.44
CA CYS A 321 -5.82 8.93 -5.52
C CYS A 321 -6.60 10.24 -5.73
N THR A 322 -5.92 11.34 -6.08
CA THR A 322 -6.58 12.61 -6.39
C THR A 322 -7.42 12.51 -7.64
N ILE A 323 -6.93 11.90 -8.73
CA ILE A 323 -7.70 11.64 -9.94
C ILE A 323 -8.97 10.86 -9.60
N THR A 324 -8.84 9.76 -8.83
CA THR A 324 -9.99 8.96 -8.39
C THR A 324 -11.00 9.79 -7.60
N ALA A 325 -10.50 10.60 -6.65
CA ALA A 325 -11.36 11.47 -5.83
C ALA A 325 -12.14 12.49 -6.70
N PHE A 326 -11.46 13.14 -7.64
CA PHE A 326 -12.12 14.08 -8.54
C PHE A 326 -13.16 13.40 -9.43
N ILE A 327 -12.86 12.24 -10.02
CA ILE A 327 -13.83 11.48 -10.82
C ILE A 327 -15.08 11.17 -9.99
N ILE A 328 -14.96 10.78 -8.73
CA ILE A 328 -16.09 10.46 -7.86
C ILE A 328 -16.84 11.74 -7.48
N LEU A 329 -16.15 12.77 -7.01
CA LEU A 329 -16.76 13.99 -6.49
C LEU A 329 -17.40 14.86 -7.60
N LEU A 330 -16.97 14.73 -8.86
CA LEU A 330 -17.59 15.37 -10.02
C LEU A 330 -18.84 14.60 -10.51
N SER A 331 -19.09 13.39 -10.00
CA SER A 331 -20.30 12.62 -10.31
C SER A 331 -21.38 12.85 -9.26
N ASP A 332 -22.61 12.44 -9.59
CA ASP A 332 -23.73 12.43 -8.63
C ASP A 332 -23.74 11.14 -7.80
N TYR A 333 -22.59 10.81 -7.17
CA TYR A 333 -22.45 9.56 -6.40
C TYR A 333 -23.36 9.50 -5.16
N GLN A 334 -23.84 10.66 -4.67
CA GLN A 334 -24.73 10.73 -3.50
C GLN A 334 -26.13 10.21 -3.82
N SER A 335 -26.54 10.21 -5.08
CA SER A 335 -27.82 9.63 -5.52
C SER A 335 -27.83 8.09 -5.42
N LEU A 336 -26.64 7.47 -5.26
CA LEU A 336 -26.52 6.04 -5.06
C LEU A 336 -26.95 5.65 -3.63
N ASN A 337 -28.16 5.11 -3.50
CA ASN A 337 -28.66 4.53 -2.24
C ASN A 337 -28.07 3.12 -1.99
N ILE A 338 -26.73 3.01 -1.99
CA ILE A 338 -26.06 1.72 -1.73
C ILE A 338 -25.75 1.61 -0.25
N ILE A 339 -26.24 0.57 0.38
CA ILE A 339 -25.93 0.24 1.78
C ILE A 339 -24.66 -0.63 1.80
N ASN A 340 -23.62 -0.20 2.52
CA ASN A 340 -22.34 -0.90 2.65
C ASN A 340 -21.66 -1.23 1.30
N PRO A 341 -21.30 -0.22 0.48
CA PRO A 341 -20.61 -0.44 -0.77
C PRO A 341 -19.25 -1.10 -0.54
N ASN A 342 -18.82 -1.92 -1.49
CA ASN A 342 -17.49 -2.52 -1.51
C ASN A 342 -16.39 -1.58 -2.05
N GLY A 343 -16.72 -0.31 -2.26
CA GLY A 343 -15.83 0.74 -2.76
C GLY A 343 -15.80 0.81 -4.28
N ILE A 344 -15.59 -0.30 -5.00
CA ILE A 344 -15.50 -0.28 -6.46
C ILE A 344 -16.83 0.09 -7.14
N GLU A 345 -17.96 -0.15 -6.50
CA GLU A 345 -19.30 0.19 -7.02
C GLU A 345 -19.48 1.69 -7.24
N ILE A 346 -19.05 2.50 -6.27
CA ILE A 346 -19.15 3.96 -6.37
C ILE A 346 -18.25 4.48 -7.53
N THR A 347 -17.04 3.94 -7.63
CA THR A 347 -16.14 4.30 -8.73
C THR A 347 -16.70 3.85 -10.08
N THR A 348 -17.35 2.67 -10.14
CA THR A 348 -18.00 2.17 -11.35
C THR A 348 -19.14 3.10 -11.79
N TYR A 349 -19.93 3.56 -10.83
CA TYR A 349 -20.98 4.56 -11.08
C TYR A 349 -20.39 5.86 -11.63
N ALA A 350 -19.35 6.39 -10.99
CA ALA A 350 -18.72 7.63 -11.42
C ALA A 350 -18.15 7.54 -12.85
N PHE A 351 -17.49 6.45 -13.19
CA PHE A 351 -17.03 6.22 -14.56
C PHE A 351 -18.17 6.10 -15.56
N ASN A 352 -19.27 5.42 -15.18
CA ASN A 352 -20.45 5.34 -16.02
C ASN A 352 -21.13 6.70 -16.19
N TYR A 353 -21.16 7.52 -15.16
CA TYR A 353 -21.72 8.88 -15.19
C TYR A 353 -20.99 9.76 -16.21
N HIS A 354 -19.64 9.74 -16.20
CA HIS A 354 -18.83 10.60 -17.07
C HIS A 354 -18.64 10.08 -18.50
N LEU A 355 -18.57 8.76 -18.68
CA LEU A 355 -18.18 8.13 -19.95
C LEU A 355 -19.28 7.22 -20.54
N GLY A 356 -20.45 7.17 -19.88
CA GLY A 356 -21.51 6.25 -20.28
C GLY A 356 -21.10 4.78 -20.09
N ASN A 357 -21.75 3.88 -20.82
CA ASN A 357 -21.50 2.44 -20.68
C ASN A 357 -20.05 2.01 -20.93
N ILE A 358 -19.31 2.74 -21.76
CA ILE A 358 -17.89 2.46 -22.03
C ILE A 358 -17.04 2.66 -20.76
N GLY A 359 -17.41 3.61 -19.88
CA GLY A 359 -16.72 3.89 -18.63
C GLY A 359 -16.58 2.67 -17.72
N LYS A 360 -17.61 1.82 -17.64
CA LYS A 360 -17.58 0.59 -16.84
C LYS A 360 -16.51 -0.40 -17.33
N TYR A 361 -16.40 -0.58 -18.64
CA TYR A 361 -15.40 -1.48 -19.24
C TYR A 361 -13.98 -0.93 -19.06
N ILE A 362 -13.82 0.38 -19.24
CA ILE A 362 -12.54 1.06 -19.01
C ILE A 362 -12.09 0.88 -17.55
N LEU A 363 -13.00 1.13 -16.59
CA LEU A 363 -12.68 0.94 -15.18
C LEU A 363 -12.32 -0.52 -14.87
N ALA A 364 -13.04 -1.48 -15.46
CA ALA A 364 -12.72 -2.91 -15.27
C ALA A 364 -11.30 -3.22 -15.75
N ILE A 365 -10.89 -2.75 -16.92
CA ILE A 365 -9.53 -2.94 -17.45
C ILE A 365 -8.49 -2.30 -16.52
N VAL A 366 -8.70 -1.04 -16.12
CA VAL A 366 -7.79 -0.32 -15.23
C VAL A 366 -7.69 -1.03 -13.88
N THR A 367 -8.82 -1.44 -13.31
CA THR A 367 -8.84 -2.15 -12.02
C THR A 367 -8.09 -3.48 -12.10
N ILE A 368 -8.26 -4.22 -13.19
CA ILE A 368 -7.52 -5.47 -13.42
C ILE A 368 -6.01 -5.19 -13.47
N LEU A 369 -5.56 -4.17 -14.20
CA LEU A 369 -4.14 -3.84 -14.30
C LEU A 369 -3.55 -3.43 -12.94
N PHE A 370 -4.23 -2.57 -12.19
CA PHE A 370 -3.81 -2.09 -10.86
C PHE A 370 -3.77 -3.25 -9.85
N ALA A 371 -4.86 -4.03 -9.78
CA ALA A 371 -4.95 -5.14 -8.87
C ALA A 371 -3.92 -6.23 -9.19
N TYR A 372 -3.74 -6.55 -10.47
CA TYR A 372 -2.83 -7.60 -10.90
C TYR A 372 -1.37 -7.24 -10.63
N SER A 373 -0.95 -5.99 -10.86
CA SER A 373 0.39 -5.53 -10.51
C SER A 373 0.68 -5.67 -9.01
N THR A 374 -0.32 -5.35 -8.17
CA THR A 374 -0.20 -5.48 -6.71
C THR A 374 -0.22 -6.95 -6.25
N ILE A 375 -0.97 -7.83 -6.89
CA ILE A 375 -0.94 -9.27 -6.62
C ILE A 375 0.49 -9.82 -6.81
N ILE A 376 1.13 -9.47 -7.92
CA ILE A 376 2.47 -9.96 -8.25
C ILE A 376 3.53 -9.39 -7.31
N SER A 377 3.47 -8.10 -6.99
CA SER A 377 4.38 -7.46 -6.04
C SER A 377 4.17 -7.96 -4.61
N GLY A 378 2.92 -8.13 -4.20
CA GLY A 378 2.56 -8.66 -2.88
C GLY A 378 3.02 -10.10 -2.67
N TYR A 379 2.92 -10.94 -3.72
CA TYR A 379 3.52 -12.28 -3.69
C TYR A 379 5.03 -12.21 -3.41
N TYR A 380 5.77 -11.31 -4.08
CA TYR A 380 7.20 -11.14 -3.86
C TYR A 380 7.53 -10.73 -2.42
N TYR A 381 6.75 -9.85 -1.80
CA TYR A 381 6.96 -9.46 -0.39
C TYR A 381 6.77 -10.63 0.57
N GLY A 382 5.77 -11.47 0.30
CA GLY A 382 5.55 -12.72 1.03
C GLY A 382 6.69 -13.72 0.85
N GLU A 383 7.18 -13.94 -0.39
CA GLU A 383 8.29 -14.85 -0.68
C GLU A 383 9.60 -14.37 -0.03
N SER A 384 9.90 -13.09 -0.11
CA SER A 384 11.08 -12.50 0.55
C SER A 384 11.07 -12.72 2.07
N SER A 385 9.89 -12.59 2.69
CA SER A 385 9.70 -12.85 4.12
C SER A 385 9.77 -14.34 4.46
N LEU A 386 9.29 -15.23 3.60
CA LEU A 386 9.43 -16.67 3.74
C LEU A 386 10.92 -17.09 3.72
N LYS A 387 11.68 -16.56 2.76
CA LYS A 387 13.13 -16.79 2.67
C LYS A 387 13.89 -16.29 3.90
N PHE A 388 13.42 -15.21 4.55
CA PHE A 388 13.97 -14.76 5.83
C PHE A 388 13.69 -15.75 6.95
N LEU A 389 12.47 -16.33 7.03
CA LEU A 389 12.10 -17.30 8.06
C LEU A 389 12.88 -18.61 7.94
N ILE A 390 13.08 -19.07 6.70
CA ILE A 390 13.72 -20.35 6.38
C ILE A 390 15.02 -20.06 5.61
N LYS A 391 16.14 -19.93 6.34
CA LYS A 391 17.44 -19.52 5.81
C LYS A 391 17.94 -20.30 4.57
N LYS A 392 17.70 -21.62 4.54
CA LYS A 392 18.02 -22.51 3.40
C LYS A 392 16.70 -23.01 2.82
N CYS A 393 15.82 -22.08 2.36
CA CYS A 393 14.49 -22.43 1.95
C CYS A 393 14.51 -23.48 0.81
N PRO A 394 14.19 -24.76 1.07
CA PRO A 394 14.11 -25.77 0.03
C PRO A 394 13.09 -25.35 -1.03
N LYS A 395 13.34 -25.67 -2.30
CA LYS A 395 12.44 -25.33 -3.41
C LYS A 395 11.00 -25.78 -3.19
N ILE A 396 10.79 -26.87 -2.46
CA ILE A 396 9.46 -27.38 -2.15
C ILE A 396 8.63 -26.39 -1.33
N TYR A 397 9.23 -25.67 -0.33
CA TYR A 397 8.49 -24.67 0.45
C TYR A 397 8.10 -23.46 -0.39
N ILE A 398 8.94 -23.07 -1.35
CA ILE A 398 8.62 -21.98 -2.30
C ILE A 398 7.46 -22.42 -3.20
N ILE A 399 7.47 -23.67 -3.71
CA ILE A 399 6.38 -24.22 -4.53
C ILE A 399 5.08 -24.27 -3.73
N LEU A 400 5.11 -24.79 -2.50
CA LEU A 400 3.93 -24.83 -1.63
C LEU A 400 3.40 -23.42 -1.35
N PHE A 401 4.28 -22.44 -1.12
CA PHE A 401 3.90 -21.07 -0.92
C PHE A 401 3.22 -20.45 -2.15
N LYS A 402 3.73 -20.73 -3.36
CA LYS A 402 3.12 -20.32 -4.63
C LYS A 402 1.71 -20.92 -4.78
N LEU A 403 1.55 -22.21 -4.50
CA LEU A 403 0.25 -22.89 -4.56
C LEU A 403 -0.73 -22.30 -3.54
N ILE A 404 -0.31 -22.07 -2.29
CA ILE A 404 -1.14 -21.44 -1.27
C ILE A 404 -1.57 -20.03 -1.72
N THR A 405 -0.66 -19.25 -2.29
CA THR A 405 -0.96 -17.90 -2.80
C THR A 405 -2.05 -17.93 -3.87
N ILE A 406 -1.95 -18.84 -4.84
CA ILE A 406 -2.94 -18.97 -5.91
C ILE A 406 -4.29 -19.46 -5.36
N THR A 407 -4.28 -20.38 -4.41
CA THR A 407 -5.50 -20.85 -3.74
C THR A 407 -6.19 -19.72 -2.98
N LEU A 408 -5.44 -18.92 -2.24
CA LEU A 408 -5.99 -17.77 -1.50
C LEU A 408 -6.44 -16.64 -2.43
N LEU A 409 -5.76 -16.43 -3.56
CA LEU A 409 -6.24 -15.53 -4.60
C LEU A 409 -7.61 -15.95 -5.12
N PHE A 410 -7.81 -17.25 -5.38
CA PHE A 410 -9.10 -17.79 -5.84
C PHE A 410 -10.18 -17.64 -4.74
N ILE A 411 -9.89 -18.04 -3.52
CA ILE A 411 -10.80 -17.96 -2.37
C ILE A 411 -11.16 -16.47 -2.08
N GLY A 412 -10.18 -15.57 -2.18
CA GLY A 412 -10.35 -14.14 -1.93
C GLY A 412 -11.44 -13.51 -2.79
N GLY A 413 -11.53 -13.91 -4.07
CA GLY A 413 -12.58 -13.40 -4.95
C GLY A 413 -14.01 -13.84 -4.58
N ILE A 414 -14.16 -14.80 -3.66
CA ILE A 414 -15.47 -15.33 -3.24
C ILE A 414 -15.90 -14.75 -1.88
N ILE A 415 -14.96 -14.35 -1.04
CA ILE A 415 -15.21 -13.85 0.32
C ILE A 415 -15.91 -12.48 0.28
N LYS A 416 -16.72 -12.19 1.29
CA LYS A 416 -17.37 -10.88 1.42
C LYS A 416 -16.31 -9.75 1.59
N PRO A 417 -16.40 -8.66 0.82
CA PRO A 417 -15.40 -7.58 0.85
C PRO A 417 -15.15 -6.98 2.23
N SER A 418 -16.21 -6.77 3.01
CA SER A 418 -16.11 -6.15 4.35
C SER A 418 -15.22 -6.94 5.32
N ILE A 419 -15.23 -8.27 5.23
CA ILE A 419 -14.38 -9.13 6.06
C ILE A 419 -12.91 -8.93 5.69
N ILE A 420 -12.62 -8.92 4.38
CA ILE A 420 -11.25 -8.77 3.89
C ILE A 420 -10.69 -7.40 4.26
N TRP A 421 -11.44 -6.31 4.06
CA TRP A 421 -11.03 -4.97 4.44
C TRP A 421 -10.67 -4.86 5.92
N ASN A 422 -11.50 -5.41 6.80
CA ASN A 422 -11.26 -5.36 8.24
C ASN A 422 -9.99 -6.14 8.65
N ILE A 423 -9.77 -7.32 8.06
CA ILE A 423 -8.56 -8.11 8.31
C ILE A 423 -7.31 -7.34 7.85
N VAL A 424 -7.33 -6.80 6.64
CA VAL A 424 -6.20 -6.05 6.08
C VAL A 424 -5.90 -4.81 6.89
N ASP A 425 -6.92 -4.05 7.28
CA ASP A 425 -6.76 -2.85 8.10
C ASP A 425 -6.05 -3.19 9.43
N SER A 426 -6.44 -4.27 10.10
CA SER A 426 -5.79 -4.70 11.34
C SER A 426 -4.33 -5.06 11.13
N LEU A 427 -4.03 -5.84 10.08
CA LEU A 427 -2.67 -6.30 9.78
C LEU A 427 -1.76 -5.12 9.43
N VAL A 428 -2.24 -4.17 8.62
CA VAL A 428 -1.52 -2.94 8.26
C VAL A 428 -1.18 -2.11 9.50
N ALA A 429 -2.11 -1.98 10.45
CA ALA A 429 -1.86 -1.25 11.69
C ALA A 429 -0.74 -1.90 12.52
N PHE A 430 -0.71 -3.23 12.66
CA PHE A 430 0.38 -3.93 13.36
C PHE A 430 1.72 -3.80 12.64
N LEU A 431 1.73 -3.94 11.30
CA LEU A 431 2.93 -3.71 10.51
C LEU A 431 3.48 -2.31 10.74
N ALA A 432 2.61 -1.29 10.69
CA ALA A 432 2.99 0.10 10.92
C ALA A 432 3.60 0.31 12.31
N ILE A 433 2.97 -0.20 13.38
CA ILE A 433 3.46 -0.03 14.75
C ILE A 433 4.86 -0.65 14.92
N ILE A 434 5.05 -1.88 14.46
CA ILE A 434 6.33 -2.58 14.61
C ILE A 434 7.41 -1.91 13.77
N ASN A 435 7.08 -1.56 12.53
CA ASN A 435 8.03 -0.93 11.63
C ASN A 435 8.44 0.46 12.13
N MET A 436 7.48 1.30 12.52
CA MET A 436 7.76 2.64 13.06
C MET A 436 8.63 2.60 14.32
N TYR A 437 8.35 1.68 15.25
CA TYR A 437 9.23 1.46 16.39
C TYR A 437 10.66 1.13 15.95
N SER A 438 10.79 0.27 14.97
CA SER A 438 12.10 -0.22 14.50
C SER A 438 12.89 0.85 13.78
N ILE A 439 12.28 1.57 12.84
CA ILE A 439 12.97 2.64 12.10
C ILE A 439 13.30 3.84 13.00
N TYR A 440 12.48 4.15 14.02
CA TYR A 440 12.78 5.16 15.01
C TYR A 440 14.07 4.81 15.79
N LYS A 441 14.20 3.57 16.26
CA LYS A 441 15.41 3.11 16.97
C LYS A 441 16.66 3.06 16.10
N LEU A 442 16.50 2.80 14.80
CA LEU A 442 17.60 2.67 13.83
C LEU A 442 17.90 3.96 13.08
N PHE A 443 17.16 5.04 13.32
CA PHE A 443 17.25 6.29 12.58
C PHE A 443 18.67 6.90 12.55
N ARG A 444 19.49 6.64 13.55
CA ARG A 444 20.90 7.05 13.59
C ARG A 444 21.71 6.60 12.36
N TYR A 445 21.40 5.41 11.82
CA TYR A 445 22.06 4.88 10.62
C TYR A 445 21.68 5.70 9.39
N VAL A 446 20.41 6.10 9.31
CA VAL A 446 19.89 6.95 8.21
C VAL A 446 20.54 8.34 8.23
N ILE A 447 20.66 8.96 9.42
CA ILE A 447 21.34 10.26 9.56
C ILE A 447 22.79 10.16 9.10
N LYS A 448 23.51 9.10 9.48
CA LYS A 448 24.90 8.89 9.07
C LYS A 448 25.00 8.77 7.55
N GLU A 449 24.17 7.93 6.94
CA GLU A 449 24.14 7.73 5.50
C GLU A 449 23.75 9.02 4.74
N TYR A 450 22.78 9.78 5.26
CA TYR A 450 22.33 11.02 4.65
C TYR A 450 23.38 12.11 4.65
N LYS A 451 24.23 12.19 5.69
CA LYS A 451 25.30 13.21 5.84
C LYS A 451 26.55 12.85 5.04
N ASN A 452 26.86 11.57 4.86
CA ASN A 452 28.09 11.11 4.21
C ASN A 452 27.98 11.10 2.67
N ASN A 453 26.80 11.30 2.10
CA ASN A 453 26.46 11.33 0.67
C ASN A 453 25.66 12.60 0.29
#